data_c72abd7789bca155bef8e73914b81b3e
#
_entry.id   c72abd7789bca155bef8e73914b81b3e
#
_cell.length_a   1.000
_cell.length_b   1.000
_cell.length_c   1.000
_cell.angle_alpha   90.00
_cell.angle_beta   90.00
_cell.angle_gamma   90.00
#
_symmetry.space_group_name_H-M   'P 1'
#
loop_
_entity.id
_entity.type
_entity.pdbx_description
1 polymer ?
#
loop_
_entity_poly.entity_id
_entity_poly.type
_entity_poly.pdbx_seq_one_letter_code
_entity_poly.pdbx_strand_id
1 'polypeptide(L)'
;MAKMIAFNEEARRGLERGMNTLADAVKVTLGPRGRNVVLEKKWGAPTITNDGVSIAKEIELDDPWEKIGAELVKEVAKKTDDVAGDGTTTATVLAQALVREGLRNVAAGSNPMSLKRGIEKAVDAISAELSSMAKPVETKEQISATASISAADSTIGEMIAEAMDKVGKEGVITVEESNTFGLELELTEGMRFDKGYISPYMVTDTERMEAVLEDPYILIANSKIANIKDLVPLLEKVMQSGKPLAIIAEDVEGEALATLVVNKIRGTFRSVAVKAPGFGDRRKAMLQDMAILTGATVVSEEVGLKLDATTLDLLGKARKVVVTKDETTIVEGAGDDEMIKGRVNQIRAEIEKSDSDYDREKLQERLAKLAGGVAVIKAGAATEVELKERKHRIEDAVRNAKAAVEEGIVAGGGVALLQASKKAFDKLKLTGDEATGAKIVEYAVEAPLKQIAVNAGLEGGVVVEKVRHLEAGHGLNAASGEYVDMIKTGIIDPAKVTRSALQNAASIAALFLTTEAVIADKPEPKPAMPAAPGGDMDF
;
A
#
# COMPACT_ATOMS: atom_id res chain seq x y z
N MET A 1 -23.63 9.93 -22.72
CA MET A 1 -24.36 8.74 -22.27
C MET A 1 -25.55 9.16 -21.43
N ALA A 2 -26.68 8.46 -21.55
CA ALA A 2 -27.84 8.72 -20.70
C ALA A 2 -27.55 8.19 -19.27
N LYS A 3 -28.05 8.89 -18.25
CA LYS A 3 -27.90 8.49 -16.85
C LYS A 3 -29.20 7.83 -16.34
N MET A 4 -29.04 6.87 -15.46
CA MET A 4 -30.13 6.35 -14.63
C MET A 4 -29.96 6.93 -13.24
N ILE A 5 -31.06 7.23 -12.56
CA ILE A 5 -31.06 7.81 -11.22
C ILE A 5 -31.97 6.96 -10.35
N ALA A 6 -31.47 6.47 -9.24
CA ALA A 6 -32.23 5.84 -8.17
C ALA A 6 -32.21 6.70 -6.92
N PHE A 7 -33.26 6.66 -6.14
CA PHE A 7 -33.43 7.46 -4.93
C PHE A 7 -33.75 6.57 -3.73
N ASN A 8 -33.58 7.12 -2.54
CA ASN A 8 -34.02 6.56 -1.28
C ASN A 8 -33.53 5.10 -1.06
N GLU A 9 -34.45 4.25 -0.65
CA GLU A 9 -34.17 2.87 -0.27
C GLU A 9 -33.72 2.00 -1.45
N GLU A 10 -34.24 2.23 -2.67
CA GLU A 10 -33.83 1.51 -3.85
C GLU A 10 -32.33 1.70 -4.14
N ALA A 11 -31.88 2.95 -4.07
CA ALA A 11 -30.46 3.29 -4.23
C ALA A 11 -29.59 2.59 -3.17
N ARG A 12 -29.98 2.69 -1.89
CA ARG A 12 -29.23 2.09 -0.78
C ARG A 12 -29.16 0.57 -0.86
N ARG A 13 -30.27 -0.10 -1.23
CA ARG A 13 -30.29 -1.56 -1.38
C ARG A 13 -29.42 -2.06 -2.52
N GLY A 14 -29.36 -1.35 -3.65
CA GLY A 14 -28.46 -1.68 -4.76
C GLY A 14 -26.99 -1.61 -4.32
N LEU A 15 -26.61 -0.49 -3.69
CA LEU A 15 -25.27 -0.32 -3.14
C LEU A 15 -24.93 -1.41 -2.10
N GLU A 16 -25.86 -1.73 -1.18
CA GLU A 16 -25.67 -2.73 -0.13
C GLU A 16 -25.42 -4.13 -0.71
N ARG A 17 -26.18 -4.54 -1.74
CA ARG A 17 -25.96 -5.84 -2.38
C ARG A 17 -24.57 -5.92 -3.01
N GLY A 18 -24.14 -4.89 -3.75
CA GLY A 18 -22.81 -4.85 -4.35
C GLY A 18 -21.69 -4.91 -3.31
N MET A 19 -21.80 -4.12 -2.25
CA MET A 19 -20.89 -4.17 -1.12
C MET A 19 -20.84 -5.57 -0.49
N ASN A 20 -21.99 -6.17 -0.21
CA ASN A 20 -22.05 -7.51 0.41
C ASN A 20 -21.42 -8.58 -0.49
N THR A 21 -21.68 -8.55 -1.79
CA THR A 21 -21.10 -9.49 -2.76
C THR A 21 -19.57 -9.46 -2.71
N LEU A 22 -18.99 -8.27 -2.72
CA LEU A 22 -17.54 -8.13 -2.62
C LEU A 22 -17.01 -8.55 -1.24
N ALA A 23 -17.60 -8.04 -0.16
CA ALA A 23 -17.13 -8.32 1.18
C ALA A 23 -17.25 -9.81 1.53
N ASP A 24 -18.30 -10.49 1.08
CA ASP A 24 -18.49 -11.92 1.30
C ASP A 24 -17.43 -12.78 0.58
N ALA A 25 -16.95 -12.34 -0.58
CA ALA A 25 -15.84 -12.99 -1.27
C ALA A 25 -14.49 -12.78 -0.58
N VAL A 26 -14.26 -11.56 -0.04
CA VAL A 26 -12.98 -11.20 0.61
C VAL A 26 -12.85 -11.79 2.01
N LYS A 27 -13.91 -11.74 2.84
CA LYS A 27 -13.86 -12.12 4.26
C LYS A 27 -13.49 -13.59 4.55
N VAL A 28 -13.64 -14.49 3.56
CA VAL A 28 -13.29 -15.91 3.70
C VAL A 28 -11.79 -16.13 3.87
N THR A 29 -10.98 -15.13 3.53
CA THR A 29 -9.51 -15.18 3.63
C THR A 29 -8.99 -14.79 5.02
N LEU A 30 -9.83 -14.22 5.89
CA LEU A 30 -9.40 -13.61 7.15
C LEU A 30 -8.98 -14.66 8.20
N GLY A 31 -7.80 -14.45 8.80
CA GLY A 31 -7.27 -15.22 9.92
C GLY A 31 -6.52 -16.50 9.51
N PRO A 32 -5.92 -17.21 10.50
CA PRO A 32 -5.01 -18.33 10.24
C PRO A 32 -5.68 -19.56 9.62
N ARG A 33 -7.01 -19.62 9.63
CA ARG A 33 -7.81 -20.64 8.95
C ARG A 33 -8.63 -20.07 7.79
N GLY A 34 -8.28 -18.87 7.35
CA GLY A 34 -8.78 -18.29 6.12
C GLY A 34 -8.42 -19.14 4.90
N ARG A 35 -9.20 -18.99 3.83
CA ARG A 35 -9.04 -19.78 2.60
C ARG A 35 -8.70 -18.87 1.43
N ASN A 36 -8.01 -19.43 0.45
CA ASN A 36 -7.69 -18.71 -0.78
C ASN A 36 -8.93 -18.58 -1.68
N VAL A 37 -8.92 -17.54 -2.49
CA VAL A 37 -9.88 -17.30 -3.58
C VAL A 37 -9.17 -17.52 -4.91
N VAL A 38 -9.87 -18.10 -5.88
CA VAL A 38 -9.36 -18.30 -7.24
C VAL A 38 -9.91 -17.20 -8.12
N LEU A 39 -9.03 -16.47 -8.78
CA LEU A 39 -9.35 -15.37 -9.69
C LEU A 39 -9.11 -15.82 -11.14
N GLU A 40 -10.13 -15.70 -11.98
CA GLU A 40 -10.00 -15.92 -13.42
C GLU A 40 -9.13 -14.80 -14.03
N LYS A 41 -8.23 -15.18 -14.92
CA LYS A 41 -7.49 -14.23 -15.75
C LYS A 41 -7.90 -14.36 -17.20
N LYS A 42 -8.14 -13.26 -17.89
CA LYS A 42 -8.46 -13.24 -19.34
C LYS A 42 -7.36 -13.88 -20.19
N TRP A 43 -6.12 -13.79 -19.71
CA TRP A 43 -4.93 -14.35 -20.35
C TRP A 43 -4.03 -14.98 -19.29
N GLY A 44 -3.59 -16.22 -19.52
CA GLY A 44 -2.75 -16.96 -18.59
C GLY A 44 -3.51 -17.88 -17.64
N ALA A 45 -2.81 -18.37 -16.61
CA ALA A 45 -3.39 -19.24 -15.59
C ALA A 45 -4.20 -18.45 -14.56
N PRO A 46 -5.26 -19.05 -13.95
CA PRO A 46 -5.95 -18.44 -12.83
C PRO A 46 -5.00 -18.11 -11.68
N THR A 47 -5.25 -17.01 -10.99
CA THR A 47 -4.49 -16.62 -9.81
C THR A 47 -5.17 -17.14 -8.55
N ILE A 48 -4.41 -17.73 -7.64
CA ILE A 48 -4.88 -18.16 -6.32
C ILE A 48 -4.28 -17.21 -5.30
N THR A 49 -5.11 -16.54 -4.52
CA THR A 49 -4.64 -15.54 -3.55
C THR A 49 -5.55 -15.46 -2.32
N ASN A 50 -5.01 -14.98 -1.22
CA ASN A 50 -5.74 -14.58 -0.01
C ASN A 50 -5.64 -13.07 0.26
N ASP A 51 -4.95 -12.32 -0.60
CA ASP A 51 -4.86 -10.88 -0.47
C ASP A 51 -6.20 -10.21 -0.80
N GLY A 52 -6.72 -9.47 0.21
CA GLY A 52 -8.02 -8.83 0.11
C GLY A 52 -8.11 -7.74 -0.95
N VAL A 53 -7.05 -6.97 -1.19
CA VAL A 53 -7.06 -5.91 -2.20
C VAL A 53 -7.02 -6.49 -3.62
N SER A 54 -6.25 -7.54 -3.86
CA SER A 54 -6.21 -8.24 -5.14
C SER A 54 -7.55 -8.86 -5.49
N ILE A 55 -8.20 -9.52 -4.51
CA ILE A 55 -9.54 -10.08 -4.70
C ILE A 55 -10.55 -8.97 -4.99
N ALA A 56 -10.53 -7.90 -4.21
CA ALA A 56 -11.47 -6.79 -4.38
C ALA A 56 -11.36 -6.14 -5.77
N LYS A 57 -10.15 -5.93 -6.29
CA LYS A 57 -9.91 -5.33 -7.61
C LYS A 57 -10.52 -6.12 -8.76
N GLU A 58 -10.53 -7.45 -8.69
CA GLU A 58 -11.01 -8.32 -9.76
C GLU A 58 -12.55 -8.49 -9.77
N ILE A 59 -13.26 -8.08 -8.70
CA ILE A 59 -14.72 -8.23 -8.65
C ILE A 59 -15.39 -7.13 -9.46
N GLU A 60 -15.99 -7.49 -10.57
CA GLU A 60 -16.85 -6.63 -11.39
C GLU A 60 -18.29 -7.16 -11.36
N LEU A 61 -19.26 -6.27 -11.21
CA LEU A 61 -20.68 -6.60 -11.15
C LEU A 61 -21.42 -5.99 -12.34
N ASP A 62 -22.37 -6.75 -12.90
CA ASP A 62 -23.13 -6.32 -14.09
C ASP A 62 -24.20 -5.26 -13.75
N ASP A 63 -24.82 -5.34 -12.57
CA ASP A 63 -25.82 -4.36 -12.14
C ASP A 63 -25.16 -3.02 -11.82
N PRO A 64 -25.57 -1.90 -12.44
CA PRO A 64 -24.94 -0.62 -12.26
C PRO A 64 -24.94 -0.08 -10.80
N TRP A 65 -25.97 -0.43 -10.03
CA TRP A 65 -26.09 -0.03 -8.63
C TRP A 65 -25.18 -0.86 -7.74
N GLU A 66 -25.15 -2.16 -7.96
CA GLU A 66 -24.28 -3.10 -7.24
C GLU A 66 -22.81 -2.81 -7.54
N LYS A 67 -22.49 -2.48 -8.81
CA LYS A 67 -21.14 -2.07 -9.21
C LYS A 67 -20.65 -0.88 -8.39
N ILE A 68 -21.45 0.17 -8.23
CA ILE A 68 -21.07 1.35 -7.43
C ILE A 68 -20.87 0.96 -5.97
N GLY A 69 -21.72 0.09 -5.41
CA GLY A 69 -21.56 -0.41 -4.04
C GLY A 69 -20.26 -1.18 -3.84
N ALA A 70 -19.89 -2.04 -4.79
CA ALA A 70 -18.62 -2.75 -4.78
C ALA A 70 -17.42 -1.79 -4.90
N GLU A 71 -17.48 -0.79 -5.81
CA GLU A 71 -16.41 0.18 -5.99
C GLU A 71 -16.13 1.00 -4.71
N LEU A 72 -17.16 1.34 -3.93
CA LEU A 72 -16.96 2.01 -2.64
C LEU A 72 -16.15 1.16 -1.65
N VAL A 73 -16.36 -0.15 -1.65
CA VAL A 73 -15.60 -1.08 -0.78
C VAL A 73 -14.21 -1.36 -1.33
N LYS A 74 -14.05 -1.40 -2.65
CA LYS A 74 -12.70 -1.42 -3.26
C LYS A 74 -11.86 -0.25 -2.81
N GLU A 75 -12.48 0.94 -2.71
CA GLU A 75 -11.76 2.13 -2.22
C GLU A 75 -11.34 1.99 -0.75
N VAL A 76 -12.15 1.32 0.11
CA VAL A 76 -11.75 1.00 1.49
C VAL A 76 -10.49 0.13 1.52
N ALA A 77 -10.49 -0.96 0.76
CA ALA A 77 -9.37 -1.89 0.69
C ALA A 77 -8.11 -1.19 0.16
N LYS A 78 -8.25 -0.45 -0.96
CA LYS A 78 -7.15 0.30 -1.57
C LYS A 78 -6.56 1.35 -0.64
N LYS A 79 -7.38 2.17 0.02
CA LYS A 79 -6.91 3.19 0.97
C LYS A 79 -6.19 2.59 2.16
N THR A 80 -6.62 1.42 2.61
CA THR A 80 -5.96 0.72 3.72
C THR A 80 -4.61 0.17 3.29
N ASP A 81 -4.52 -0.41 2.09
CA ASP A 81 -3.26 -0.84 1.49
C ASP A 81 -2.30 0.34 1.32
N ASP A 82 -2.75 1.45 0.73
CA ASP A 82 -1.93 2.65 0.49
C ASP A 82 -1.32 3.23 1.79
N VAL A 83 -2.06 3.18 2.92
CA VAL A 83 -1.63 3.79 4.20
C VAL A 83 -0.83 2.82 5.06
N ALA A 84 -1.25 1.57 5.14
CA ALA A 84 -0.74 0.61 6.13
C ALA A 84 -0.08 -0.62 5.48
N GLY A 85 -0.29 -0.86 4.20
CA GLY A 85 0.29 -1.97 3.45
C GLY A 85 -0.28 -3.34 3.80
N ASP A 86 -1.27 -3.41 4.69
CA ASP A 86 -1.95 -4.62 5.14
C ASP A 86 -3.32 -4.25 5.75
N GLY A 87 -4.10 -5.24 6.20
CA GLY A 87 -5.39 -5.05 6.88
C GLY A 87 -6.56 -4.79 5.93
N THR A 88 -6.40 -5.01 4.64
CA THR A 88 -7.42 -4.78 3.60
C THR A 88 -8.68 -5.61 3.80
N THR A 89 -8.52 -6.89 4.16
CA THR A 89 -9.63 -7.78 4.52
C THR A 89 -10.34 -7.33 5.81
N THR A 90 -9.58 -6.93 6.83
CA THR A 90 -10.15 -6.41 8.09
C THR A 90 -10.96 -5.15 7.85
N ALA A 91 -10.46 -4.21 7.04
CA ALA A 91 -11.15 -2.98 6.67
C ALA A 91 -12.45 -3.27 5.90
N THR A 92 -12.42 -4.24 4.98
CA THR A 92 -13.60 -4.67 4.22
C THR A 92 -14.68 -5.26 5.13
N VAL A 93 -14.30 -6.11 6.10
CA VAL A 93 -15.21 -6.71 7.09
C VAL A 93 -15.82 -5.63 7.99
N LEU A 94 -15.02 -4.67 8.45
CA LEU A 94 -15.49 -3.53 9.23
C LEU A 94 -16.46 -2.65 8.45
N ALA A 95 -16.16 -2.34 7.18
CA ALA A 95 -17.04 -1.55 6.33
C ALA A 95 -18.40 -2.25 6.12
N GLN A 96 -18.40 -3.55 5.85
CA GLN A 96 -19.63 -4.34 5.73
C GLN A 96 -20.46 -4.27 7.02
N ALA A 97 -19.84 -4.45 8.19
CA ALA A 97 -20.53 -4.43 9.46
C ALA A 97 -21.12 -3.05 9.78
N LEU A 98 -20.33 -1.98 9.56
CA LEU A 98 -20.77 -0.60 9.77
C LEU A 98 -21.95 -0.22 8.87
N VAL A 99 -21.87 -0.55 7.57
CA VAL A 99 -22.94 -0.22 6.62
C VAL A 99 -24.21 -1.02 6.94
N ARG A 100 -24.11 -2.32 7.17
CA ARG A 100 -25.28 -3.17 7.47
C ARG A 100 -26.02 -2.71 8.73
N GLU A 101 -25.29 -2.44 9.81
CA GLU A 101 -25.90 -1.97 11.04
C GLU A 101 -26.39 -0.52 10.91
N GLY A 102 -25.64 0.33 10.22
CA GLY A 102 -26.03 1.70 9.91
C GLY A 102 -27.33 1.79 9.11
N LEU A 103 -27.47 1.01 8.03
CA LEU A 103 -28.68 0.99 7.20
C LEU A 103 -29.91 0.53 7.97
N ARG A 104 -29.76 -0.42 8.90
CA ARG A 104 -30.87 -0.82 9.80
C ARG A 104 -31.38 0.35 10.63
N ASN A 105 -30.46 1.16 11.17
CA ASN A 105 -30.82 2.31 11.96
C ASN A 105 -31.38 3.46 11.11
N VAL A 106 -30.89 3.67 9.89
CA VAL A 106 -31.48 4.61 8.92
C VAL A 106 -32.90 4.19 8.56
N ALA A 107 -33.14 2.91 8.28
CA ALA A 107 -34.47 2.36 7.99
C ALA A 107 -35.42 2.48 9.20
N ALA A 108 -34.87 2.45 10.42
CA ALA A 108 -35.64 2.68 11.66
C ALA A 108 -35.94 4.16 11.92
N GLY A 109 -35.47 5.08 11.07
CA GLY A 109 -35.78 6.50 11.15
C GLY A 109 -34.72 7.38 11.81
N SER A 110 -33.54 6.85 12.13
CA SER A 110 -32.43 7.66 12.66
C SER A 110 -31.89 8.62 11.58
N ASN A 111 -31.50 9.83 12.01
CA ASN A 111 -30.94 10.83 11.09
C ASN A 111 -29.53 10.43 10.62
N PRO A 112 -29.32 10.20 9.29
CA PRO A 112 -28.03 9.73 8.76
C PRO A 112 -26.86 10.65 9.08
N MET A 113 -27.07 11.98 9.08
CA MET A 113 -26.02 12.95 9.37
C MET A 113 -25.61 12.93 10.85
N SER A 114 -26.55 12.64 11.75
CA SER A 114 -26.26 12.48 13.18
C SER A 114 -25.58 11.14 13.47
N LEU A 115 -26.01 10.06 12.79
CA LEU A 115 -25.31 8.78 12.83
C LEU A 115 -23.86 8.92 12.38
N LYS A 116 -23.60 9.61 11.26
CA LYS A 116 -22.26 9.90 10.76
C LYS A 116 -21.39 10.56 11.84
N ARG A 117 -21.87 11.65 12.47
CA ARG A 117 -21.11 12.33 13.53
C ARG A 117 -20.83 11.42 14.73
N GLY A 118 -21.79 10.56 15.08
CA GLY A 118 -21.63 9.58 16.15
C GLY A 118 -20.58 8.52 15.81
N ILE A 119 -20.57 8.03 14.57
CA ILE A 119 -19.56 7.10 14.04
C ILE A 119 -18.17 7.75 14.10
N GLU A 120 -18.02 8.96 13.57
CA GLU A 120 -16.74 9.68 13.56
C GLU A 120 -16.18 9.85 14.98
N LYS A 121 -16.98 10.33 15.93
CA LYS A 121 -16.56 10.49 17.34
C LYS A 121 -16.16 9.17 18.01
N ALA A 122 -16.85 8.08 17.71
CA ALA A 122 -16.52 6.76 18.27
C ALA A 122 -15.22 6.23 17.68
N VAL A 123 -15.01 6.38 16.38
CA VAL A 123 -13.80 5.95 15.69
C VAL A 123 -12.58 6.73 16.17
N ASP A 124 -12.71 8.05 16.36
CA ASP A 124 -11.63 8.88 16.90
C ASP A 124 -11.25 8.44 18.32
N ALA A 125 -12.25 8.16 19.17
CA ALA A 125 -12.01 7.68 20.53
C ALA A 125 -11.36 6.30 20.57
N ILE A 126 -11.80 5.36 19.72
CA ILE A 126 -11.19 4.02 19.63
C ILE A 126 -9.78 4.12 19.07
N SER A 127 -9.55 4.96 18.06
CA SER A 127 -8.23 5.18 17.46
C SER A 127 -7.23 5.72 18.48
N ALA A 128 -7.66 6.66 19.33
CA ALA A 128 -6.83 7.18 20.43
C ALA A 128 -6.50 6.09 21.48
N GLU A 129 -7.48 5.23 21.83
CA GLU A 129 -7.23 4.11 22.75
C GLU A 129 -6.29 3.07 22.13
N LEU A 130 -6.43 2.72 20.83
CA LEU A 130 -5.53 1.83 20.13
C LEU A 130 -4.09 2.34 20.17
N SER A 131 -3.90 3.64 19.89
CA SER A 131 -2.57 4.27 19.95
C SER A 131 -2.00 4.24 21.39
N SER A 132 -2.84 4.43 22.41
CA SER A 132 -2.41 4.37 23.82
C SER A 132 -2.08 2.95 24.29
N MET A 133 -2.68 1.93 23.67
CA MET A 133 -2.44 0.51 23.99
C MET A 133 -1.23 -0.07 23.23
N ALA A 134 -0.79 0.61 22.18
CA ALA A 134 0.31 0.17 21.35
C ALA A 134 1.61 0.08 22.16
N LYS A 135 2.34 -1.02 21.99
CA LYS A 135 3.66 -1.24 22.56
C LYS A 135 4.71 -1.05 21.47
N PRO A 136 5.77 -0.27 21.73
CA PRO A 136 6.85 -0.12 20.75
C PRO A 136 7.46 -1.49 20.43
N VAL A 137 7.91 -1.65 19.18
CA VAL A 137 8.66 -2.84 18.77
C VAL A 137 10.12 -2.66 19.16
N GLU A 138 10.59 -3.49 20.06
CA GLU A 138 11.93 -3.41 20.66
C GLU A 138 12.85 -4.54 20.21
N THR A 139 12.28 -5.70 19.82
CA THR A 139 13.07 -6.91 19.56
C THR A 139 12.85 -7.44 18.14
N LYS A 140 13.88 -8.15 17.65
CA LYS A 140 13.84 -8.84 16.34
C LYS A 140 12.73 -9.89 16.28
N GLU A 141 12.47 -10.56 17.40
CA GLU A 141 11.42 -11.58 17.51
C GLU A 141 10.02 -10.98 17.32
N GLN A 142 9.79 -9.75 17.79
CA GLN A 142 8.52 -9.04 17.58
C GLN A 142 8.33 -8.67 16.10
N ILE A 143 9.37 -8.22 15.42
CA ILE A 143 9.36 -7.95 13.98
C ILE A 143 9.06 -9.25 13.22
N SER A 144 9.79 -10.32 13.56
CA SER A 144 9.58 -11.65 12.96
C SER A 144 8.16 -12.15 13.16
N ALA A 145 7.61 -12.03 14.37
CA ALA A 145 6.24 -12.47 14.66
C ALA A 145 5.20 -11.69 13.82
N THR A 146 5.33 -10.37 13.74
CA THR A 146 4.43 -9.53 12.95
C THR A 146 4.49 -9.88 11.45
N ALA A 147 5.69 -10.00 10.91
CA ALA A 147 5.90 -10.36 9.52
C ALA A 147 5.44 -11.80 9.21
N SER A 148 5.65 -12.74 10.14
CA SER A 148 5.21 -14.14 10.02
C SER A 148 3.69 -14.27 9.96
N ILE A 149 2.96 -13.45 10.70
CA ILE A 149 1.49 -13.44 10.69
C ILE A 149 0.99 -12.93 9.32
N SER A 150 1.53 -11.82 8.84
CA SER A 150 1.15 -11.26 7.54
C SER A 150 1.50 -12.21 6.39
N ALA A 151 2.72 -12.79 6.42
CA ALA A 151 3.16 -13.76 5.41
C ALA A 151 2.52 -15.16 5.55
N ALA A 152 1.88 -15.48 6.67
CA ALA A 152 1.47 -16.83 7.05
C ALA A 152 2.63 -17.87 6.96
N ASP A 153 3.88 -17.42 7.15
CA ASP A 153 5.10 -18.21 7.02
C ASP A 153 6.20 -17.64 7.93
N SER A 154 6.67 -18.47 8.89
CA SER A 154 7.70 -18.05 9.85
C SER A 154 9.07 -17.83 9.21
N THR A 155 9.39 -18.55 8.13
CA THR A 155 10.67 -18.40 7.43
C THR A 155 10.76 -17.03 6.75
N ILE A 156 9.66 -16.56 6.17
CA ILE A 156 9.55 -15.23 5.59
C ILE A 156 9.69 -14.17 6.70
N GLY A 157 9.01 -14.37 7.83
CA GLY A 157 9.08 -13.45 8.96
C GLY A 157 10.49 -13.30 9.54
N GLU A 158 11.21 -14.41 9.73
CA GLU A 158 12.60 -14.42 10.19
C GLU A 158 13.52 -13.67 9.23
N MET A 159 13.36 -13.90 7.93
CA MET A 159 14.15 -13.23 6.90
C MET A 159 13.91 -11.72 6.85
N ILE A 160 12.65 -11.29 6.97
CA ILE A 160 12.29 -9.86 7.03
C ILE A 160 12.90 -9.21 8.28
N ALA A 161 12.83 -9.88 9.43
CA ALA A 161 13.43 -9.38 10.66
C ALA A 161 14.97 -9.30 10.56
N GLU A 162 15.61 -10.26 9.89
CA GLU A 162 17.04 -10.19 9.60
C GLU A 162 17.38 -9.05 8.65
N ALA A 163 16.59 -8.86 7.59
CA ALA A 163 16.75 -7.75 6.66
C ALA A 163 16.65 -6.41 7.38
N MET A 164 15.61 -6.21 8.22
CA MET A 164 15.42 -4.97 8.99
C MET A 164 16.55 -4.73 10.01
N ASP A 165 17.08 -5.77 10.62
CA ASP A 165 18.22 -5.67 11.56
C ASP A 165 19.48 -5.18 10.84
N LYS A 166 19.71 -5.64 9.61
CA LYS A 166 20.89 -5.28 8.81
C LYS A 166 20.81 -3.87 8.21
N VAL A 167 19.66 -3.48 7.66
CA VAL A 167 19.51 -2.15 7.01
C VAL A 167 19.01 -1.08 7.96
N GLY A 168 18.58 -1.45 9.18
CA GLY A 168 18.00 -0.53 10.17
C GLY A 168 16.52 -0.21 9.91
N LYS A 169 15.92 0.53 10.85
CA LYS A 169 14.48 0.85 10.83
C LYS A 169 14.06 1.66 9.60
N GLU A 170 14.90 2.56 9.14
CA GLU A 170 14.70 3.40 7.95
C GLU A 170 15.21 2.75 6.65
N GLY A 171 15.80 1.56 6.76
CA GLY A 171 16.38 0.86 5.62
C GLY A 171 15.35 0.40 4.59
N VAL A 172 15.82 0.19 3.38
CA VAL A 172 14.99 -0.25 2.26
C VAL A 172 15.05 -1.76 2.15
N ILE A 173 13.88 -2.38 2.05
CA ILE A 173 13.73 -3.80 1.73
C ILE A 173 12.95 -3.91 0.44
N THR A 174 13.51 -4.57 -0.56
CA THR A 174 12.87 -4.86 -1.85
C THR A 174 12.72 -6.37 -2.02
N VAL A 175 11.73 -6.78 -2.80
CA VAL A 175 11.51 -8.19 -3.12
C VAL A 175 11.69 -8.39 -4.61
N GLU A 176 12.50 -9.37 -4.98
CA GLU A 176 12.78 -9.71 -6.37
C GLU A 176 12.48 -11.19 -6.66
N GLU A 177 12.14 -11.45 -7.91
CA GLU A 177 11.94 -12.80 -8.39
C GLU A 177 13.31 -13.47 -8.64
N SER A 178 13.42 -14.73 -8.25
CA SER A 178 14.63 -15.54 -8.47
C SER A 178 14.29 -16.80 -9.27
N ASN A 179 15.24 -17.22 -10.08
CA ASN A 179 15.17 -18.49 -10.80
C ASN A 179 15.60 -19.67 -9.91
N THR A 180 16.05 -19.41 -8.67
CA THR A 180 16.41 -20.44 -7.69
C THR A 180 15.21 -20.84 -6.85
N PHE A 181 15.26 -22.01 -6.23
CA PHE A 181 14.23 -22.41 -5.26
C PHE A 181 14.58 -21.85 -3.88
N GLY A 182 13.57 -21.30 -3.19
CA GLY A 182 13.72 -20.82 -1.83
C GLY A 182 13.75 -19.31 -1.71
N LEU A 183 14.30 -18.85 -0.60
CA LEU A 183 14.43 -17.43 -0.24
C LEU A 183 15.90 -17.13 0.01
N GLU A 184 16.39 -16.03 -0.50
CA GLU A 184 17.74 -15.54 -0.28
C GLU A 184 17.71 -14.07 0.10
N LEU A 185 18.57 -13.66 1.03
CA LEU A 185 18.73 -12.27 1.45
C LEU A 185 20.08 -11.76 0.95
N GLU A 186 20.03 -10.74 0.11
CA GLU A 186 21.18 -10.01 -0.39
C GLU A 186 21.17 -8.58 0.16
N LEU A 187 22.36 -8.11 0.53
CA LEU A 187 22.55 -6.71 0.93
C LEU A 187 23.30 -5.99 -0.18
N THR A 188 22.76 -4.88 -0.63
CA THR A 188 23.37 -4.10 -1.69
C THR A 188 23.32 -2.61 -1.37
N GLU A 189 24.12 -1.82 -2.05
CA GLU A 189 24.06 -0.38 -1.95
C GLU A 189 22.81 0.16 -2.64
N GLY A 190 22.27 1.23 -2.11
CA GLY A 190 21.07 1.82 -2.66
C GLY A 190 20.50 2.92 -1.77
N MET A 191 19.48 3.58 -2.27
CA MET A 191 18.83 4.69 -1.57
C MET A 191 17.35 4.76 -1.91
N ARG A 192 16.54 5.15 -0.92
CA ARG A 192 15.13 5.53 -1.11
C ARG A 192 14.91 6.99 -0.74
N PHE A 193 14.04 7.67 -1.48
CA PHE A 193 13.60 9.02 -1.15
C PHE A 193 12.12 9.24 -1.49
N ASP A 194 11.49 10.17 -0.77
CA ASP A 194 10.05 10.40 -0.75
C ASP A 194 9.61 11.32 -1.90
N LYS A 195 9.81 10.89 -3.14
CA LYS A 195 9.29 11.49 -4.36
C LYS A 195 9.00 10.40 -5.37
N GLY A 196 7.77 10.36 -5.86
CA GLY A 196 7.34 9.40 -6.87
C GLY A 196 7.34 9.99 -8.29
N TYR A 197 6.76 9.24 -9.22
CA TYR A 197 6.68 9.64 -10.62
C TYR A 197 5.84 10.91 -10.81
N ILE A 198 6.26 11.78 -11.73
CA ILE A 198 5.55 13.01 -12.05
C ILE A 198 4.22 12.72 -12.77
N SER A 199 4.14 11.64 -13.52
CA SER A 199 2.96 11.25 -14.27
C SER A 199 2.63 9.77 -14.13
N PRO A 200 1.36 9.41 -13.83
CA PRO A 200 0.92 8.01 -13.76
C PRO A 200 1.09 7.25 -15.08
N TYR A 201 1.14 7.96 -16.20
CA TYR A 201 1.38 7.34 -17.51
C TYR A 201 2.80 6.76 -17.68
N MET A 202 3.71 7.05 -16.76
CA MET A 202 5.07 6.48 -16.75
C MET A 202 5.15 5.10 -16.11
N VAL A 203 4.08 4.63 -15.46
CA VAL A 203 3.96 3.32 -14.83
C VAL A 203 4.21 2.20 -15.83
N THR A 204 5.03 1.21 -15.46
CA THR A 204 5.32 0.02 -16.26
C THR A 204 4.54 -1.20 -15.77
N ASP A 205 4.27 -1.27 -14.47
CA ASP A 205 3.42 -2.25 -13.82
C ASP A 205 2.11 -1.58 -13.37
N THR A 206 1.05 -1.81 -14.11
CA THR A 206 -0.26 -1.19 -13.86
C THR A 206 -1.03 -1.84 -12.71
N GLU A 207 -0.70 -3.07 -12.34
CA GLU A 207 -1.32 -3.75 -11.20
C GLU A 207 -0.84 -3.12 -9.89
N ARG A 208 0.44 -2.78 -9.83
CA ARG A 208 1.09 -2.18 -8.66
C ARG A 208 1.21 -0.67 -8.71
N MET A 209 0.88 -0.07 -9.86
CA MET A 209 1.08 1.37 -10.11
C MET A 209 2.54 1.81 -9.89
N GLU A 210 3.48 1.00 -10.37
CA GLU A 210 4.92 1.23 -10.25
C GLU A 210 5.59 1.38 -11.62
N ALA A 211 6.60 2.23 -11.70
CA ALA A 211 7.53 2.29 -12.82
C ALA A 211 8.82 1.57 -12.43
N VAL A 212 9.06 0.40 -13.03
CA VAL A 212 10.26 -0.42 -12.80
C VAL A 212 11.15 -0.32 -14.02
N LEU A 213 12.40 0.12 -13.80
CA LEU A 213 13.43 0.22 -14.82
C LEU A 213 14.61 -0.68 -14.45
N GLU A 214 14.93 -1.62 -15.31
CA GLU A 214 16.11 -2.51 -15.17
C GLU A 214 17.29 -1.91 -15.94
N ASP A 215 18.47 -1.89 -15.33
CA ASP A 215 19.72 -1.34 -15.87
C ASP A 215 19.60 0.09 -16.47
N PRO A 216 18.87 1.03 -15.80
CA PRO A 216 18.65 2.35 -16.36
C PRO A 216 19.90 3.22 -16.33
N TYR A 217 19.94 4.18 -17.26
CA TYR A 217 20.69 5.41 -17.04
C TYR A 217 19.92 6.32 -16.09
N ILE A 218 20.64 7.12 -15.30
CA ILE A 218 20.07 8.06 -14.35
C ILE A 218 20.59 9.45 -14.64
N LEU A 219 19.72 10.35 -15.09
CA LEU A 219 20.01 11.77 -15.23
C LEU A 219 19.67 12.48 -13.92
N ILE A 220 20.64 13.19 -13.35
CA ILE A 220 20.45 14.03 -12.16
C ILE A 220 20.68 15.49 -12.53
N ALA A 221 19.63 16.32 -12.44
CA ALA A 221 19.68 17.72 -12.81
C ALA A 221 19.18 18.64 -11.68
N ASN A 222 19.93 19.67 -11.36
CA ASN A 222 19.51 20.71 -10.40
C ASN A 222 18.84 21.90 -11.12
N SER A 223 17.95 21.60 -12.05
CA SER A 223 17.16 22.57 -12.81
C SER A 223 15.81 21.99 -13.19
N LYS A 224 14.88 22.87 -13.58
CA LYS A 224 13.62 22.47 -14.19
C LYS A 224 13.83 22.11 -15.66
N ILE A 225 13.15 21.07 -16.11
CA ILE A 225 13.19 20.59 -17.48
C ILE A 225 11.80 20.78 -18.08
N ALA A 226 11.62 21.87 -18.84
CA ALA A 226 10.35 22.19 -19.47
C ALA A 226 10.39 22.05 -21.01
N ASN A 227 11.56 22.33 -21.61
CA ASN A 227 11.73 22.32 -23.04
C ASN A 227 12.37 21.00 -23.50
N ILE A 228 11.70 20.31 -24.41
CA ILE A 228 12.20 19.02 -24.93
C ILE A 228 13.52 19.18 -25.72
N LYS A 229 13.75 20.31 -26.35
CA LYS A 229 14.95 20.58 -27.17
C LYS A 229 16.25 20.40 -26.35
N ASP A 230 16.19 20.73 -25.06
CA ASP A 230 17.34 20.60 -24.17
C ASP A 230 17.67 19.14 -23.84
N LEU A 231 16.66 18.24 -23.94
CA LEU A 231 16.81 16.79 -23.70
C LEU A 231 17.10 15.99 -24.96
N VAL A 232 16.66 16.43 -26.13
CA VAL A 232 16.73 15.63 -27.39
C VAL A 232 18.13 15.07 -27.65
N PRO A 233 19.24 15.82 -27.54
CA PRO A 233 20.57 15.28 -27.82
C PRO A 233 20.97 14.12 -26.88
N LEU A 234 20.49 14.17 -25.63
CA LEU A 234 20.71 13.11 -24.65
C LEU A 234 19.80 11.91 -24.92
N LEU A 235 18.51 12.14 -25.17
CA LEU A 235 17.53 11.09 -25.44
C LEU A 235 17.93 10.24 -26.65
N GLU A 236 18.42 10.86 -27.73
CA GLU A 236 18.89 10.14 -28.91
C GLU A 236 20.03 9.17 -28.57
N LYS A 237 21.00 9.60 -27.74
CA LYS A 237 22.13 8.76 -27.32
C LYS A 237 21.65 7.60 -26.41
N VAL A 238 20.73 7.89 -25.47
CA VAL A 238 20.17 6.87 -24.58
C VAL A 238 19.34 5.86 -25.37
N MET A 239 18.52 6.32 -26.32
CA MET A 239 17.74 5.42 -27.18
C MET A 239 18.62 4.51 -28.02
N GLN A 240 19.74 5.00 -28.55
CA GLN A 240 20.71 4.18 -29.29
C GLN A 240 21.35 3.08 -28.43
N SER A 241 21.47 3.32 -27.11
CA SER A 241 21.97 2.30 -26.17
C SER A 241 20.96 1.19 -25.84
N GLY A 242 19.67 1.40 -26.14
CA GLY A 242 18.58 0.49 -25.80
C GLY A 242 18.19 0.46 -24.32
N LYS A 243 18.85 1.25 -23.47
CA LYS A 243 18.58 1.30 -22.02
C LYS A 243 17.46 2.28 -21.66
N PRO A 244 16.70 2.03 -20.58
CA PRO A 244 15.75 2.98 -20.07
C PRO A 244 16.45 4.16 -19.35
N LEU A 245 15.71 5.25 -19.12
CA LEU A 245 16.19 6.47 -18.47
C LEU A 245 15.33 6.85 -17.28
N ALA A 246 15.94 6.99 -16.11
CA ALA A 246 15.36 7.67 -14.95
C ALA A 246 15.85 9.12 -14.91
N ILE A 247 14.95 10.08 -14.79
CA ILE A 247 15.25 11.51 -14.72
C ILE A 247 14.89 12.00 -13.32
N ILE A 248 15.87 12.49 -12.58
CA ILE A 248 15.69 13.14 -11.27
C ILE A 248 16.06 14.61 -11.46
N ALA A 249 15.06 15.48 -11.42
CA ALA A 249 15.24 16.91 -11.67
C ALA A 249 14.44 17.76 -10.68
N GLU A 250 14.70 19.05 -10.60
CA GLU A 250 13.87 19.95 -9.78
C GLU A 250 12.39 19.82 -10.14
N ASP A 251 12.08 19.79 -11.41
CA ASP A 251 10.77 19.45 -11.98
C ASP A 251 10.95 19.04 -13.44
N VAL A 252 9.99 18.24 -13.96
CA VAL A 252 9.88 17.96 -15.39
C VAL A 252 8.45 18.29 -15.80
N GLU A 253 8.28 19.29 -16.65
CA GLU A 253 6.98 19.86 -16.98
C GLU A 253 6.84 20.20 -18.48
N GLY A 254 5.69 20.68 -18.89
CA GLY A 254 5.44 21.21 -20.23
C GLY A 254 5.68 20.20 -21.35
N GLU A 255 6.37 20.67 -22.41
CA GLU A 255 6.65 19.90 -23.62
C GLU A 255 7.57 18.68 -23.35
N ALA A 256 8.53 18.83 -22.43
CA ALA A 256 9.43 17.76 -22.07
C ALA A 256 8.67 16.58 -21.45
N LEU A 257 7.81 16.82 -20.45
CA LEU A 257 6.99 15.79 -19.84
C LEU A 257 6.05 15.13 -20.84
N ALA A 258 5.33 15.92 -21.64
CA ALA A 258 4.40 15.40 -22.64
C ALA A 258 5.09 14.48 -23.65
N THR A 259 6.27 14.85 -24.11
CA THR A 259 7.05 14.05 -25.07
C THR A 259 7.53 12.72 -24.45
N LEU A 260 8.03 12.74 -23.21
CA LEU A 260 8.45 11.52 -22.50
C LEU A 260 7.26 10.56 -22.34
N VAL A 261 6.10 11.08 -21.90
CA VAL A 261 4.88 10.29 -21.71
C VAL A 261 4.41 9.66 -23.03
N VAL A 262 4.35 10.44 -24.12
CA VAL A 262 3.92 9.96 -25.45
C VAL A 262 4.84 8.84 -25.95
N ASN A 263 6.16 9.02 -25.84
CA ASN A 263 7.12 8.00 -26.26
C ASN A 263 7.02 6.72 -25.43
N LYS A 264 6.78 6.84 -24.12
CA LYS A 264 6.54 5.68 -23.24
C LYS A 264 5.26 4.95 -23.64
N ILE A 265 4.15 5.65 -23.86
CA ILE A 265 2.87 5.04 -24.28
C ILE A 265 3.02 4.32 -25.62
N ARG A 266 3.79 4.89 -26.56
CA ARG A 266 4.08 4.26 -27.85
C ARG A 266 5.07 3.09 -27.77
N GLY A 267 5.67 2.86 -26.60
CA GLY A 267 6.69 1.80 -26.44
C GLY A 267 8.03 2.10 -27.12
N THR A 268 8.23 3.32 -27.60
CA THR A 268 9.47 3.72 -28.32
C THR A 268 10.62 4.02 -27.37
N PHE A 269 10.30 4.51 -26.15
CA PHE A 269 11.31 4.84 -25.16
C PHE A 269 10.77 4.64 -23.74
N ARG A 270 11.48 3.89 -22.93
CA ARG A 270 11.13 3.66 -21.52
C ARG A 270 11.83 4.67 -20.64
N SER A 271 11.05 5.54 -20.00
CA SER A 271 11.57 6.55 -19.08
C SER A 271 10.61 6.81 -17.92
N VAL A 272 11.17 7.26 -16.81
CA VAL A 272 10.44 7.81 -15.66
C VAL A 272 11.05 9.14 -15.26
N ALA A 273 10.22 10.10 -14.91
CA ALA A 273 10.64 11.39 -14.37
C ALA A 273 10.14 11.57 -12.95
N VAL A 274 11.02 12.01 -12.07
CA VAL A 274 10.81 12.18 -10.63
C VAL A 274 11.29 13.55 -10.20
N LYS A 275 10.57 14.18 -9.27
CA LYS A 275 11.05 15.43 -8.65
C LYS A 275 12.16 15.14 -7.65
N ALA A 276 13.20 15.96 -7.67
CA ALA A 276 14.26 15.92 -6.68
C ALA A 276 13.70 16.20 -5.27
N PRO A 277 14.13 15.43 -4.24
CA PRO A 277 13.70 15.68 -2.87
C PRO A 277 14.38 16.91 -2.27
N GLY A 278 13.68 17.59 -1.34
CA GLY A 278 14.18 18.77 -0.65
C GLY A 278 14.08 20.06 -1.46
N PHE A 279 14.55 21.15 -0.88
CA PHE A 279 14.54 22.50 -1.45
C PHE A 279 15.89 23.19 -1.20
N GLY A 280 16.28 24.11 -2.09
CA GLY A 280 17.50 24.92 -1.93
C GLY A 280 18.75 24.06 -1.77
N ASP A 281 19.59 24.40 -0.79
CA ASP A 281 20.87 23.71 -0.55
C ASP A 281 20.70 22.25 -0.12
N ARG A 282 19.59 21.91 0.56
CA ARG A 282 19.29 20.52 0.90
C ARG A 282 19.04 19.67 -0.36
N ARG A 283 18.31 20.20 -1.34
CA ARG A 283 18.12 19.52 -2.62
C ARG A 283 19.45 19.27 -3.31
N LYS A 284 20.33 20.28 -3.36
CA LYS A 284 21.68 20.15 -3.94
C LYS A 284 22.49 19.04 -3.24
N ALA A 285 22.44 19.02 -1.90
CA ALA A 285 23.13 18.01 -1.12
C ALA A 285 22.61 16.59 -1.38
N MET A 286 21.28 16.42 -1.47
CA MET A 286 20.66 15.13 -1.78
C MET A 286 20.93 14.68 -3.21
N LEU A 287 20.89 15.58 -4.20
CA LEU A 287 21.27 15.27 -5.57
C LEU A 287 22.74 14.83 -5.66
N GLN A 288 23.64 15.44 -4.87
CA GLN A 288 25.04 15.03 -4.79
C GLN A 288 25.20 13.65 -4.16
N ASP A 289 24.42 13.33 -3.12
CA ASP A 289 24.42 12.00 -2.50
C ASP A 289 23.98 10.92 -3.50
N MET A 290 22.91 11.19 -4.28
CA MET A 290 22.44 10.30 -5.35
C MET A 290 23.47 10.16 -6.48
N ALA A 291 24.14 11.26 -6.84
CA ALA A 291 25.17 11.25 -7.88
C ALA A 291 26.35 10.37 -7.46
N ILE A 292 26.82 10.48 -6.22
CA ILE A 292 27.89 9.64 -5.69
C ILE A 292 27.47 8.17 -5.66
N LEU A 293 26.24 7.89 -5.22
CA LEU A 293 25.70 6.51 -5.19
C LEU A 293 25.61 5.86 -6.56
N THR A 294 25.26 6.63 -7.59
CA THR A 294 24.99 6.10 -8.94
C THR A 294 26.14 6.26 -9.92
N GLY A 295 27.23 6.95 -9.50
CA GLY A 295 28.32 7.32 -10.37
C GLY A 295 27.95 8.43 -11.37
N ALA A 296 26.89 9.23 -11.09
CA ALA A 296 26.49 10.35 -11.91
C ALA A 296 27.26 11.64 -11.62
N THR A 297 27.13 12.60 -12.51
CA THR A 297 27.46 13.99 -12.27
C THR A 297 26.18 14.82 -12.24
N VAL A 298 26.00 15.66 -11.23
CA VAL A 298 24.84 16.56 -11.14
C VAL A 298 24.96 17.62 -12.25
N VAL A 299 23.99 17.62 -13.18
CA VAL A 299 23.89 18.63 -14.23
C VAL A 299 23.32 19.92 -13.62
N SER A 300 24.12 20.98 -13.58
CA SER A 300 23.72 22.26 -13.03
C SER A 300 24.47 23.39 -13.76
N GLU A 301 23.78 24.47 -14.05
CA GLU A 301 24.38 25.68 -14.62
C GLU A 301 25.42 26.32 -13.69
N GLU A 302 25.26 26.13 -12.38
CA GLU A 302 26.22 26.63 -11.37
C GLU A 302 27.62 26.03 -11.53
N VAL A 303 27.70 24.78 -12.01
CA VAL A 303 28.99 24.11 -12.30
C VAL A 303 29.35 24.16 -13.79
N GLY A 304 28.60 24.94 -14.59
CA GLY A 304 28.86 25.13 -16.02
C GLY A 304 28.36 23.99 -16.91
N LEU A 305 27.59 23.02 -16.36
CA LEU A 305 27.03 21.93 -17.12
C LEU A 305 25.60 22.27 -17.57
N LYS A 306 25.38 22.27 -18.90
CA LYS A 306 24.08 22.46 -19.50
C LYS A 306 23.47 21.13 -19.91
N LEU A 307 22.14 21.08 -19.90
CA LEU A 307 21.37 19.88 -20.20
C LEU A 307 21.56 19.43 -21.66
N ASP A 308 21.60 20.37 -22.61
CA ASP A 308 21.80 20.13 -24.04
C ASP A 308 23.20 19.60 -24.39
N ALA A 309 24.18 19.85 -23.52
CA ALA A 309 25.56 19.36 -23.65
C ALA A 309 25.83 18.05 -22.87
N THR A 310 24.81 17.48 -22.23
CA THR A 310 24.96 16.27 -21.40
C THR A 310 25.27 15.05 -22.26
N THR A 311 26.24 14.25 -21.80
CA THR A 311 26.72 13.02 -22.45
C THR A 311 26.44 11.79 -21.57
N LEU A 312 26.55 10.57 -22.13
CA LEU A 312 26.26 9.34 -21.40
C LEU A 312 27.18 9.09 -20.22
N ASP A 313 28.40 9.61 -20.24
CA ASP A 313 29.41 9.51 -19.18
C ASP A 313 29.06 10.36 -17.92
N LEU A 314 28.19 11.35 -18.06
CA LEU A 314 27.67 12.14 -16.95
C LEU A 314 26.45 11.47 -16.28
N LEU A 315 25.87 10.46 -16.91
CA LEU A 315 24.73 9.74 -16.38
C LEU A 315 25.16 8.69 -15.36
N GLY A 316 24.40 8.62 -14.28
CA GLY A 316 24.50 7.50 -13.34
C GLY A 316 23.92 6.22 -13.91
N LYS A 317 24.18 5.13 -13.18
CA LYS A 317 23.65 3.80 -13.48
C LYS A 317 23.23 3.13 -12.18
N ALA A 318 22.27 2.24 -12.28
CA ALA A 318 21.89 1.33 -11.21
C ALA A 318 21.43 0.02 -11.83
N ARG A 319 21.43 -1.07 -11.06
CA ARG A 319 20.84 -2.32 -11.52
C ARG A 319 19.34 -2.17 -11.70
N LYS A 320 18.68 -1.42 -10.79
CA LYS A 320 17.23 -1.25 -10.83
C LYS A 320 16.80 0.08 -10.22
N VAL A 321 15.76 0.67 -10.79
CA VAL A 321 15.05 1.83 -10.21
C VAL A 321 13.57 1.51 -10.16
N VAL A 322 12.98 1.61 -8.97
CA VAL A 322 11.54 1.41 -8.73
C VAL A 322 10.94 2.74 -8.27
N VAL A 323 9.91 3.19 -8.97
CA VAL A 323 9.22 4.46 -8.67
C VAL A 323 7.74 4.18 -8.48
N THR A 324 7.26 4.46 -7.27
CA THR A 324 5.83 4.46 -6.95
C THR A 324 5.24 5.87 -7.09
N LYS A 325 4.01 6.06 -6.70
CA LYS A 325 3.38 7.39 -6.66
C LYS A 325 4.11 8.37 -5.74
N ASP A 326 4.64 7.90 -4.63
CA ASP A 326 5.14 8.73 -3.53
C ASP A 326 6.66 8.56 -3.27
N GLU A 327 7.27 7.48 -3.76
CA GLU A 327 8.64 7.11 -3.43
C GLU A 327 9.44 6.66 -4.65
N THR A 328 10.76 6.82 -4.58
CA THR A 328 11.74 6.28 -5.55
C THR A 328 12.81 5.50 -4.81
N THR A 329 13.06 4.27 -5.24
CA THR A 329 14.12 3.39 -4.74
C THR A 329 15.14 3.13 -5.85
N ILE A 330 16.40 3.42 -5.57
CA ILE A 330 17.55 3.07 -6.41
C ILE A 330 18.22 1.85 -5.75
N VAL A 331 18.33 0.77 -6.49
CA VAL A 331 18.93 -0.50 -6.02
C VAL A 331 20.24 -0.72 -6.78
N GLU A 332 21.31 -0.95 -6.04
CA GLU A 332 22.64 -1.24 -6.57
C GLU A 332 23.11 -0.16 -7.54
N GLY A 333 23.42 1.01 -6.98
CA GLY A 333 24.01 2.12 -7.73
C GLY A 333 25.44 1.77 -8.17
N ALA A 334 25.86 2.26 -9.34
CA ALA A 334 27.19 2.01 -9.91
C ALA A 334 28.25 3.02 -9.42
N GLY A 335 28.04 3.64 -8.26
CA GLY A 335 29.01 4.54 -7.63
C GLY A 335 30.22 3.80 -7.09
N ASP A 336 31.28 4.53 -6.83
CA ASP A 336 32.50 4.00 -6.21
C ASP A 336 32.33 3.89 -4.69
N ASP A 337 32.58 2.71 -4.12
CA ASP A 337 32.43 2.40 -2.69
C ASP A 337 33.25 3.34 -1.78
N GLU A 338 34.45 3.73 -2.22
CA GLU A 338 35.29 4.64 -1.44
C GLU A 338 34.72 6.06 -1.42
N MET A 339 34.14 6.50 -2.54
CA MET A 339 33.44 7.78 -2.65
C MET A 339 32.18 7.80 -1.77
N ILE A 340 31.41 6.71 -1.75
CA ILE A 340 30.23 6.56 -0.90
C ILE A 340 30.63 6.60 0.58
N LYS A 341 31.63 5.82 0.99
CA LYS A 341 32.17 5.85 2.36
C LYS A 341 32.72 7.23 2.75
N GLY A 342 33.42 7.88 1.83
CA GLY A 342 33.91 9.25 2.03
C GLY A 342 32.78 10.22 2.29
N ARG A 343 31.68 10.12 1.51
CA ARG A 343 30.49 10.96 1.70
C ARG A 343 29.77 10.69 3.01
N VAL A 344 29.61 9.42 3.39
CA VAL A 344 29.07 9.02 4.70
C VAL A 344 29.87 9.64 5.85
N ASN A 345 31.21 9.59 5.80
CA ASN A 345 32.06 10.17 6.82
C ASN A 345 31.99 11.70 6.85
N GLN A 346 31.84 12.35 5.69
CA GLN A 346 31.60 13.79 5.61
C GLN A 346 30.30 14.17 6.32
N ILE A 347 29.18 13.48 6.05
CA ILE A 347 27.89 13.77 6.70
C ILE A 347 27.99 13.53 8.21
N ARG A 348 28.68 12.49 8.67
CA ARG A 348 28.93 12.26 10.11
C ARG A 348 29.67 13.44 10.76
N ALA A 349 30.71 13.94 10.12
CA ALA A 349 31.43 15.10 10.61
C ALA A 349 30.59 16.39 10.60
N GLU A 350 29.64 16.54 9.64
CA GLU A 350 28.68 17.63 9.61
C GLU A 350 27.70 17.55 10.80
N ILE A 351 27.22 16.34 11.14
CA ILE A 351 26.33 16.08 12.29
C ILE A 351 27.02 16.51 13.60
N GLU A 352 28.31 16.14 13.80
CA GLU A 352 29.05 16.47 14.99
C GLU A 352 29.30 17.99 15.16
N LYS A 353 29.40 18.71 14.05
CA LYS A 353 29.65 20.16 14.02
C LYS A 353 28.38 21.01 14.04
N SER A 354 27.22 20.41 13.83
CA SER A 354 25.95 21.14 13.77
C SER A 354 25.49 21.57 15.16
N ASP A 355 25.24 22.85 15.35
CA ASP A 355 24.70 23.44 16.57
C ASP A 355 23.15 23.46 16.58
N SER A 356 22.52 23.19 15.44
CA SER A 356 21.06 23.16 15.25
C SER A 356 20.54 21.73 15.38
N ASP A 357 19.64 21.49 16.32
CA ASP A 357 19.00 20.17 16.50
C ASP A 357 18.21 19.76 15.23
N TYR A 358 17.55 20.72 14.59
CA TYR A 358 16.82 20.48 13.36
C TYR A 358 17.74 20.10 12.19
N ASP A 359 18.88 20.79 12.02
CA ASP A 359 19.83 20.47 10.95
C ASP A 359 20.52 19.13 11.23
N ARG A 360 20.81 18.85 12.51
CA ARG A 360 21.35 17.56 12.95
C ARG A 360 20.40 16.40 12.62
N GLU A 361 19.10 16.56 12.89
CA GLU A 361 18.07 15.58 12.52
C GLU A 361 18.05 15.33 11.01
N LYS A 362 18.07 16.39 10.20
CA LYS A 362 18.05 16.27 8.73
C LYS A 362 19.33 15.67 8.15
N LEU A 363 20.46 15.91 8.77
CA LEU A 363 21.72 15.26 8.41
C LEU A 363 21.71 13.77 8.79
N GLN A 364 21.11 13.41 9.95
CA GLN A 364 20.91 12.01 10.34
C GLN A 364 19.99 11.25 9.38
N GLU A 365 18.90 11.87 8.93
CA GLU A 365 18.02 11.30 7.88
C GLU A 365 18.81 11.03 6.58
N ARG A 366 19.64 11.97 6.13
CA ARG A 366 20.48 11.79 4.96
C ARG A 366 21.51 10.68 5.14
N LEU A 367 22.13 10.64 6.30
CA LEU A 367 23.09 9.58 6.65
C LEU A 367 22.42 8.21 6.61
N ALA A 368 21.26 8.07 7.22
CA ALA A 368 20.51 6.83 7.24
C ALA A 368 20.14 6.35 5.82
N LYS A 369 19.71 7.27 4.95
CA LYS A 369 19.37 6.96 3.54
C LYS A 369 20.58 6.51 2.71
N LEU A 370 21.76 7.09 2.93
CA LEU A 370 22.96 6.77 2.17
C LEU A 370 23.71 5.54 2.72
N ALA A 371 23.78 5.40 4.06
CA ALA A 371 24.54 4.36 4.73
C ALA A 371 23.75 3.07 4.98
N GLY A 372 22.41 3.12 4.94
CA GLY A 372 21.54 2.00 5.27
C GLY A 372 21.51 0.90 4.19
N GLY A 373 21.83 1.23 2.94
CA GLY A 373 21.75 0.30 1.83
C GLY A 373 20.34 -0.21 1.54
N VAL A 374 20.27 -1.27 0.77
CA VAL A 374 19.04 -1.98 0.40
C VAL A 374 19.18 -3.47 0.70
N ALA A 375 18.22 -4.03 1.40
CA ALA A 375 18.08 -5.48 1.54
C ALA A 375 17.18 -5.98 0.41
N VAL A 376 17.68 -6.91 -0.39
CA VAL A 376 16.94 -7.54 -1.49
C VAL A 376 16.58 -8.95 -1.07
N ILE A 377 15.28 -9.21 -0.88
CA ILE A 377 14.77 -10.55 -0.65
C ILE A 377 14.45 -11.17 -2.01
N LYS A 378 15.23 -12.17 -2.39
CA LYS A 378 15.04 -12.94 -3.62
C LYS A 378 14.10 -14.10 -3.34
N ALA A 379 12.95 -14.10 -3.99
CA ALA A 379 11.93 -15.14 -3.86
C ALA A 379 11.95 -16.05 -5.08
N GLY A 380 12.05 -17.36 -4.84
CA GLY A 380 11.96 -18.38 -5.88
C GLY A 380 10.79 -19.33 -5.63
N ALA A 381 10.21 -19.87 -6.70
CA ALA A 381 9.13 -20.85 -6.65
C ALA A 381 9.16 -21.79 -7.84
N ALA A 382 8.37 -22.87 -7.79
CA ALA A 382 8.33 -23.88 -8.86
C ALA A 382 7.53 -23.42 -10.10
N THR A 383 6.57 -22.51 -9.91
CA THR A 383 5.71 -21.99 -10.98
C THR A 383 5.64 -20.46 -10.92
N GLU A 384 5.37 -19.83 -12.06
CA GLU A 384 5.20 -18.36 -12.13
C GLU A 384 4.04 -17.86 -11.26
N VAL A 385 2.97 -18.64 -11.16
CA VAL A 385 1.80 -18.29 -10.31
C VAL A 385 2.18 -18.29 -8.84
N GLU A 386 2.88 -19.34 -8.38
CA GLU A 386 3.38 -19.42 -7.00
C GLU A 386 4.39 -18.31 -6.70
N LEU A 387 5.27 -18.01 -7.67
CA LEU A 387 6.29 -16.98 -7.53
C LEU A 387 5.67 -15.59 -7.29
N LYS A 388 4.68 -15.23 -8.11
CA LYS A 388 3.96 -13.95 -7.97
C LYS A 388 3.22 -13.86 -6.64
N GLU A 389 2.52 -14.92 -6.25
CA GLU A 389 1.81 -14.98 -4.96
C GLU A 389 2.79 -14.82 -3.79
N ARG A 390 3.90 -15.58 -3.82
CA ARG A 390 4.92 -15.54 -2.77
C ARG A 390 5.57 -14.16 -2.66
N LYS A 391 5.88 -13.53 -3.79
CA LYS A 391 6.43 -12.17 -3.84
C LYS A 391 5.49 -11.17 -3.20
N HIS A 392 4.20 -11.14 -3.59
CA HIS A 392 3.20 -10.23 -3.02
C HIS A 392 3.09 -10.41 -1.50
N ARG A 393 3.02 -11.64 -1.03
CA ARG A 393 2.95 -11.98 0.39
C ARG A 393 4.17 -11.50 1.18
N ILE A 394 5.39 -11.60 0.61
CA ILE A 394 6.60 -11.07 1.23
C ILE A 394 6.55 -9.54 1.30
N GLU A 395 6.10 -8.88 0.23
CA GLU A 395 6.01 -7.42 0.18
C GLU A 395 4.99 -6.87 1.19
N ASP A 396 3.85 -7.54 1.35
CA ASP A 396 2.84 -7.19 2.36
C ASP A 396 3.42 -7.36 3.77
N ALA A 397 4.15 -8.45 4.01
CA ALA A 397 4.80 -8.71 5.29
C ALA A 397 5.90 -7.68 5.62
N VAL A 398 6.65 -7.20 4.63
CA VAL A 398 7.63 -6.10 4.79
C VAL A 398 6.90 -4.81 5.18
N ARG A 399 5.79 -4.46 4.50
CA ARG A 399 5.00 -3.27 4.82
C ARG A 399 4.38 -3.36 6.22
N ASN A 400 3.86 -4.54 6.57
CA ASN A 400 3.29 -4.82 7.89
C ASN A 400 4.35 -4.67 9.00
N ALA A 401 5.55 -5.22 8.81
CA ALA A 401 6.66 -5.08 9.75
C ALA A 401 7.09 -3.61 9.94
N LYS A 402 7.15 -2.83 8.86
CA LYS A 402 7.41 -1.38 8.93
C LYS A 402 6.33 -0.64 9.70
N ALA A 403 5.05 -0.92 9.43
CA ALA A 403 3.93 -0.33 10.16
C ALA A 403 4.00 -0.63 11.68
N ALA A 404 4.47 -1.84 12.06
CA ALA A 404 4.69 -2.21 13.46
C ALA A 404 5.81 -1.40 14.11
N VAL A 405 6.90 -1.15 13.38
CA VAL A 405 8.01 -0.33 13.88
C VAL A 405 7.61 1.14 14.04
N GLU A 406 6.74 1.66 13.14
CA GLU A 406 6.29 3.05 13.16
C GLU A 406 5.35 3.39 14.33
N GLU A 407 4.30 2.59 14.55
CA GLU A 407 3.25 2.90 15.54
C GLU A 407 3.16 1.86 16.67
N GLY A 408 4.03 0.86 16.68
CA GLY A 408 4.00 -0.22 17.67
C GLY A 408 2.98 -1.33 17.33
N ILE A 409 2.86 -2.27 18.27
CA ILE A 409 2.06 -3.47 18.15
C ILE A 409 0.95 -3.53 19.21
N VAL A 410 -0.15 -4.17 18.87
CA VAL A 410 -1.29 -4.45 19.74
C VAL A 410 -1.62 -5.94 19.72
N ALA A 411 -2.50 -6.40 20.61
CA ALA A 411 -3.03 -7.76 20.57
C ALA A 411 -3.77 -8.00 19.24
N GLY A 412 -3.38 -9.03 18.51
CA GLY A 412 -3.90 -9.33 17.17
C GLY A 412 -5.27 -10.00 17.17
N GLY A 413 -5.70 -10.43 15.98
CA GLY A 413 -6.93 -11.21 15.81
C GLY A 413 -8.22 -10.46 16.14
N GLY A 414 -8.23 -9.13 16.06
CA GLY A 414 -9.38 -8.28 16.39
C GLY A 414 -9.58 -8.02 17.89
N VAL A 415 -8.72 -8.57 18.74
CA VAL A 415 -8.82 -8.42 20.23
C VAL A 415 -8.61 -6.97 20.64
N ALA A 416 -7.61 -6.28 20.07
CA ALA A 416 -7.32 -4.90 20.41
C ALA A 416 -8.49 -3.96 20.07
N LEU A 417 -9.16 -4.16 18.92
CA LEU A 417 -10.36 -3.40 18.54
C LEU A 417 -11.48 -3.53 19.57
N LEU A 418 -11.76 -4.77 20.00
CA LEU A 418 -12.80 -5.05 20.97
C LEU A 418 -12.50 -4.41 22.34
N GLN A 419 -11.25 -4.51 22.81
CA GLN A 419 -10.83 -3.99 24.11
C GLN A 419 -10.68 -2.46 24.11
N ALA A 420 -10.19 -1.87 23.02
CA ALA A 420 -10.11 -0.43 22.84
C ALA A 420 -11.52 0.20 22.80
N SER A 421 -12.45 -0.44 22.10
CA SER A 421 -13.85 -0.01 22.03
C SER A 421 -14.46 0.10 23.42
N LYS A 422 -14.35 -0.91 24.27
CA LYS A 422 -14.86 -0.90 25.63
C LYS A 422 -14.37 0.33 26.43
N LYS A 423 -13.05 0.57 26.40
CA LYS A 423 -12.45 1.72 27.10
C LYS A 423 -12.85 3.08 26.51
N ALA A 424 -13.00 3.16 25.20
CA ALA A 424 -13.41 4.38 24.51
C ALA A 424 -14.85 4.75 24.86
N PHE A 425 -15.75 3.76 24.87
CA PHE A 425 -17.17 3.98 25.17
C PHE A 425 -17.44 4.41 26.63
N ASP A 426 -16.63 3.96 27.58
CA ASP A 426 -16.71 4.43 28.98
C ASP A 426 -16.52 5.97 29.10
N LYS A 427 -15.81 6.58 28.15
CA LYS A 427 -15.50 8.01 28.12
C LYS A 427 -16.46 8.82 27.24
N LEU A 428 -17.17 8.17 26.30
CA LEU A 428 -18.07 8.84 25.37
C LEU A 428 -19.42 9.15 26.02
N LYS A 429 -19.79 10.45 26.01
CA LYS A 429 -21.09 10.93 26.50
C LYS A 429 -21.89 11.51 25.32
N LEU A 430 -22.49 10.63 24.52
CA LEU A 430 -23.30 10.99 23.37
C LEU A 430 -24.80 10.76 23.66
N THR A 431 -25.67 11.47 22.95
CA THR A 431 -27.13 11.38 23.12
C THR A 431 -27.82 11.31 21.75
N GLY A 432 -29.06 10.79 21.71
CA GLY A 432 -29.84 10.69 20.48
C GLY A 432 -29.16 9.86 19.38
N ASP A 433 -29.33 10.29 18.15
CA ASP A 433 -28.78 9.55 16.98
C ASP A 433 -27.26 9.54 16.94
N GLU A 434 -26.56 10.49 17.58
CA GLU A 434 -25.11 10.40 17.71
C GLU A 434 -24.69 9.22 18.61
N ALA A 435 -25.41 8.96 19.69
CA ALA A 435 -25.18 7.78 20.53
C ALA A 435 -25.50 6.49 19.77
N THR A 436 -26.53 6.50 18.92
CA THR A 436 -26.84 5.38 18.03
C THR A 436 -25.71 5.15 17.01
N GLY A 437 -25.16 6.21 16.42
CA GLY A 437 -24.01 6.14 15.53
C GLY A 437 -22.78 5.52 16.20
N ALA A 438 -22.51 5.88 17.44
CA ALA A 438 -21.44 5.27 18.21
C ALA A 438 -21.70 3.77 18.48
N LYS A 439 -22.94 3.37 18.83
CA LYS A 439 -23.30 1.95 19.02
C LYS A 439 -23.13 1.12 17.76
N ILE A 440 -23.34 1.70 16.57
CA ILE A 440 -23.04 1.03 15.29
C ILE A 440 -21.56 0.65 15.23
N VAL A 441 -20.66 1.54 15.65
CA VAL A 441 -19.22 1.26 15.70
C VAL A 441 -18.90 0.19 16.74
N GLU A 442 -19.50 0.28 17.94
CA GLU A 442 -19.32 -0.72 19.00
C GLU A 442 -19.65 -2.14 18.52
N TYR A 443 -20.73 -2.28 17.77
CA TYR A 443 -21.12 -3.55 17.16
C TYR A 443 -20.16 -3.97 16.03
N ALA A 444 -19.75 -3.02 15.18
CA ALA A 444 -18.94 -3.32 14.01
C ALA A 444 -17.51 -3.79 14.33
N VAL A 445 -16.92 -3.27 15.42
CA VAL A 445 -15.55 -3.67 15.83
C VAL A 445 -15.44 -5.12 16.30
N GLU A 446 -16.56 -5.79 16.55
CA GLU A 446 -16.61 -7.23 16.83
C GLU A 446 -16.41 -8.09 15.57
N ALA A 447 -16.73 -7.52 14.40
CA ALA A 447 -16.83 -8.28 13.16
C ALA A 447 -15.53 -8.98 12.74
N PRO A 448 -14.32 -8.37 12.85
CA PRO A 448 -13.08 -9.05 12.52
C PRO A 448 -12.84 -10.32 13.37
N LEU A 449 -12.91 -10.20 14.69
CA LEU A 449 -12.75 -11.35 15.61
C LEU A 449 -13.83 -12.42 15.35
N LYS A 450 -15.08 -12.00 15.14
CA LYS A 450 -16.19 -12.88 14.81
C LYS A 450 -15.94 -13.64 13.51
N GLN A 451 -15.45 -12.96 12.47
CA GLN A 451 -15.16 -13.60 11.20
C GLN A 451 -13.99 -14.58 11.28
N ILE A 452 -12.92 -14.24 12.02
CA ILE A 452 -11.79 -15.14 12.26
C ILE A 452 -12.27 -16.42 12.94
N ALA A 453 -13.14 -16.31 13.96
CA ALA A 453 -13.71 -17.44 14.65
C ALA A 453 -14.59 -18.31 13.72
N VAL A 454 -15.44 -17.69 12.90
CA VAL A 454 -16.28 -18.39 11.90
C VAL A 454 -15.42 -19.14 10.90
N ASN A 455 -14.37 -18.51 10.36
CA ASN A 455 -13.44 -19.17 9.43
C ASN A 455 -12.67 -20.34 10.09
N ALA A 456 -12.51 -20.31 11.40
CA ALA A 456 -11.95 -21.40 12.20
C ALA A 456 -12.98 -22.51 12.55
N GLY A 457 -14.24 -22.37 12.13
CA GLY A 457 -15.31 -23.33 12.42
C GLY A 457 -15.92 -23.19 13.82
N LEU A 458 -15.74 -22.02 14.45
CA LEU A 458 -16.26 -21.72 15.79
C LEU A 458 -17.47 -20.80 15.70
N GLU A 459 -18.28 -20.76 16.77
CA GLU A 459 -19.39 -19.83 16.90
C GLU A 459 -18.89 -18.42 17.23
N GLY A 460 -18.89 -17.52 16.24
CA GLY A 460 -18.26 -16.20 16.36
C GLY A 460 -18.83 -15.34 17.49
N GLY A 461 -20.14 -15.38 17.73
CA GLY A 461 -20.78 -14.63 18.84
C GLY A 461 -20.32 -15.11 20.21
N VAL A 462 -20.19 -16.42 20.39
CA VAL A 462 -19.69 -17.02 21.65
C VAL A 462 -18.24 -16.63 21.91
N VAL A 463 -17.41 -16.64 20.85
CA VAL A 463 -16.00 -16.24 20.96
C VAL A 463 -15.87 -14.77 21.34
N VAL A 464 -16.60 -13.87 20.70
CA VAL A 464 -16.58 -12.43 21.01
C VAL A 464 -16.96 -12.20 22.46
N GLU A 465 -18.07 -12.80 22.91
CA GLU A 465 -18.54 -12.64 24.30
C GLU A 465 -17.52 -13.19 25.32
N LYS A 466 -16.88 -14.30 25.01
CA LYS A 466 -15.82 -14.83 25.87
C LYS A 466 -14.61 -13.91 25.94
N VAL A 467 -14.12 -13.42 24.81
CA VAL A 467 -12.96 -12.51 24.74
C VAL A 467 -13.25 -11.19 25.46
N ARG A 468 -14.48 -10.69 25.41
CA ARG A 468 -14.92 -9.47 26.12
C ARG A 468 -14.72 -9.55 27.64
N HIS A 469 -14.75 -10.76 28.21
CA HIS A 469 -14.60 -11.02 29.64
C HIS A 469 -13.20 -11.48 30.05
N LEU A 470 -12.28 -11.67 29.08
CA LEU A 470 -10.90 -12.00 29.38
C LEU A 470 -10.10 -10.80 29.88
N GLU A 471 -8.94 -11.08 30.48
CA GLU A 471 -7.97 -10.06 30.84
C GLU A 471 -7.46 -9.30 29.61
N ALA A 472 -6.96 -8.08 29.85
CA ALA A 472 -6.42 -7.25 28.78
C ALA A 472 -5.29 -8.00 28.03
N GLY A 473 -5.34 -7.97 26.70
CA GLY A 473 -4.38 -8.63 25.82
C GLY A 473 -4.61 -10.13 25.61
N HIS A 474 -5.62 -10.73 26.26
CA HIS A 474 -5.98 -12.14 26.04
C HIS A 474 -7.06 -12.28 24.97
N GLY A 475 -6.92 -13.32 24.14
CA GLY A 475 -7.84 -13.60 23.04
C GLY A 475 -7.74 -15.01 22.51
N LEU A 476 -8.47 -15.29 21.44
CA LEU A 476 -8.50 -16.59 20.77
C LEU A 476 -7.29 -16.76 19.85
N ASN A 477 -6.50 -17.79 20.08
CA ASN A 477 -5.62 -18.34 19.06
C ASN A 477 -6.46 -19.22 18.11
N ALA A 478 -6.87 -18.68 16.99
CA ALA A 478 -7.76 -19.38 16.05
C ALA A 478 -7.09 -20.58 15.34
N ALA A 479 -5.77 -20.68 15.39
CA ALA A 479 -5.05 -21.84 14.86
C ALA A 479 -5.18 -23.06 15.78
N SER A 480 -5.05 -22.87 17.12
CA SER A 480 -5.13 -23.95 18.12
C SER A 480 -6.53 -24.10 18.75
N GLY A 481 -7.34 -23.04 18.76
CA GLY A 481 -8.62 -22.98 19.46
C GLY A 481 -8.50 -22.60 20.96
N GLU A 482 -7.31 -22.26 21.43
CA GLU A 482 -7.04 -21.92 22.83
C GLU A 482 -7.14 -20.40 23.06
N TYR A 483 -7.42 -20.01 24.30
CA TYR A 483 -7.42 -18.61 24.73
C TYR A 483 -6.11 -18.30 25.45
N VAL A 484 -5.34 -17.36 24.90
CA VAL A 484 -3.95 -17.10 25.31
C VAL A 484 -3.69 -15.59 25.47
N ASP A 485 -2.56 -15.26 26.10
CA ASP A 485 -1.99 -13.90 26.02
C ASP A 485 -1.44 -13.69 24.60
N MET A 486 -2.13 -12.87 23.83
CA MET A 486 -1.86 -12.67 22.41
C MET A 486 -0.45 -12.13 22.15
N ILE A 487 0.00 -11.18 22.98
CA ILE A 487 1.33 -10.57 22.81
C ILE A 487 2.44 -11.57 23.14
N LYS A 488 2.31 -12.32 24.24
CA LYS A 488 3.32 -13.31 24.63
C LYS A 488 3.42 -14.48 23.65
N THR A 489 2.31 -14.84 23.01
CA THR A 489 2.29 -15.92 22.01
C THR A 489 2.64 -15.43 20.61
N GLY A 490 2.97 -14.14 20.44
CA GLY A 490 3.33 -13.57 19.15
C GLY A 490 2.15 -13.33 18.21
N ILE A 491 0.90 -13.40 18.69
CA ILE A 491 -0.30 -13.08 17.89
C ILE A 491 -0.57 -11.58 18.03
N ILE A 492 0.05 -10.81 17.16
CA ILE A 492 0.14 -9.36 17.25
C ILE A 492 -0.17 -8.72 15.90
N ASP A 493 -0.79 -7.54 15.95
CA ASP A 493 -1.06 -6.71 14.77
C ASP A 493 -0.36 -5.35 14.94
N PRO A 494 0.12 -4.71 13.87
CA PRO A 494 0.56 -3.32 13.93
C PRO A 494 -0.61 -2.41 14.31
N ALA A 495 -0.38 -1.48 15.24
CA ALA A 495 -1.40 -0.52 15.65
C ALA A 495 -1.86 0.35 14.48
N LYS A 496 -0.94 0.74 13.59
CA LYS A 496 -1.21 1.50 12.36
C LYS A 496 -2.21 0.77 11.45
N VAL A 497 -2.01 -0.53 11.22
CA VAL A 497 -2.89 -1.35 10.36
C VAL A 497 -4.30 -1.40 10.95
N THR A 498 -4.41 -1.76 12.22
CA THR A 498 -5.70 -1.89 12.90
C THR A 498 -6.48 -0.58 12.95
N ARG A 499 -5.79 0.53 13.25
CA ARG A 499 -6.35 1.88 13.30
C ARG A 499 -6.80 2.36 11.92
N SER A 500 -5.95 2.22 10.91
CA SER A 500 -6.25 2.65 9.54
C SER A 500 -7.41 1.86 8.93
N ALA A 501 -7.48 0.55 9.20
CA ALA A 501 -8.60 -0.28 8.76
C ALA A 501 -9.94 0.24 9.32
N LEU A 502 -10.00 0.58 10.61
CA LEU A 502 -11.21 1.13 11.22
C LEU A 502 -11.56 2.51 10.65
N GLN A 503 -10.60 3.41 10.52
CA GLN A 503 -10.81 4.77 10.03
C GLN A 503 -11.29 4.78 8.57
N ASN A 504 -10.66 4.00 7.69
CA ASN A 504 -11.04 3.93 6.28
C ASN A 504 -12.42 3.28 6.09
N ALA A 505 -12.69 2.19 6.83
CA ALA A 505 -14.00 1.55 6.82
C ALA A 505 -15.11 2.52 7.27
N ALA A 506 -14.90 3.25 8.37
CA ALA A 506 -15.87 4.19 8.89
C ALA A 506 -16.09 5.40 7.98
N SER A 507 -15.04 5.92 7.35
CA SER A 507 -15.12 7.03 6.40
C SER A 507 -16.07 6.70 5.25
N ILE A 508 -15.87 5.56 4.60
CA ILE A 508 -16.73 5.13 3.48
C ILE A 508 -18.13 4.74 3.97
N ALA A 509 -18.24 4.03 5.11
CA ALA A 509 -19.54 3.68 5.67
C ALA A 509 -20.37 4.93 5.99
N ALA A 510 -19.78 5.97 6.56
CA ALA A 510 -20.44 7.22 6.85
C ALA A 510 -20.98 7.92 5.59
N LEU A 511 -20.20 7.92 4.50
CA LEU A 511 -20.65 8.43 3.19
C LEU A 511 -21.78 7.58 2.62
N PHE A 512 -21.66 6.27 2.71
CA PHE A 512 -22.69 5.33 2.27
C PHE A 512 -24.03 5.57 2.96
N LEU A 513 -24.03 5.73 4.28
CA LEU A 513 -25.24 5.96 5.08
C LEU A 513 -25.92 7.31 4.78
N THR A 514 -25.16 8.31 4.38
CA THR A 514 -25.66 9.65 4.02
C THR A 514 -26.10 9.75 2.55
N THR A 515 -25.95 8.68 1.75
CA THR A 515 -26.35 8.67 0.34
C THR A 515 -27.87 8.59 0.21
N GLU A 516 -28.45 9.50 -0.57
CA GLU A 516 -29.89 9.58 -0.86
C GLU A 516 -30.20 9.23 -2.32
N ALA A 517 -29.29 9.56 -3.25
CA ALA A 517 -29.45 9.27 -4.67
C ALA A 517 -28.19 8.67 -5.25
N VAL A 518 -28.36 7.76 -6.19
CA VAL A 518 -27.26 7.17 -6.97
C VAL A 518 -27.49 7.45 -8.44
N ILE A 519 -26.46 7.89 -9.12
CA ILE A 519 -26.49 8.22 -10.56
C ILE A 519 -25.49 7.30 -11.27
N ALA A 520 -25.97 6.46 -12.15
CA ALA A 520 -25.17 5.53 -12.94
C ALA A 520 -25.34 5.74 -14.44
N ASP A 521 -24.39 5.28 -15.22
CA ASP A 521 -24.53 5.21 -16.68
C ASP A 521 -25.55 4.14 -17.07
N LYS A 522 -26.40 4.47 -18.04
CA LYS A 522 -27.34 3.48 -18.59
C LYS A 522 -26.54 2.46 -19.41
N PRO A 523 -26.66 1.15 -19.12
CA PRO A 523 -26.01 0.13 -19.92
C PRO A 523 -26.36 0.28 -21.41
N GLU A 524 -25.36 0.28 -22.25
CA GLU A 524 -25.59 0.24 -23.69
C GLU A 524 -26.07 -1.17 -24.09
N PRO A 525 -27.13 -1.30 -24.92
CA PRO A 525 -27.52 -2.59 -25.42
C PRO A 525 -26.34 -3.18 -26.20
N LYS A 526 -25.92 -4.39 -25.86
CA LYS A 526 -24.91 -5.12 -26.65
C LYS A 526 -25.38 -5.13 -28.11
N PRO A 527 -24.54 -4.70 -29.09
CA PRO A 527 -24.93 -4.78 -30.49
C PRO A 527 -25.29 -6.22 -30.80
N ALA A 528 -26.51 -6.43 -31.32
CA ALA A 528 -26.94 -7.74 -31.80
C ALA A 528 -25.93 -8.21 -32.83
N MET A 529 -25.28 -9.34 -32.61
CA MET A 529 -24.45 -9.96 -33.66
C MET A 529 -25.32 -10.10 -34.91
N PRO A 530 -24.86 -9.61 -36.08
CA PRO A 530 -25.59 -9.83 -37.31
C PRO A 530 -25.77 -11.33 -37.47
N ALA A 531 -27.04 -11.74 -37.67
CA ALA A 531 -27.36 -13.12 -37.97
C ALA A 531 -26.50 -13.54 -39.16
N ALA A 532 -25.74 -14.61 -39.02
CA ALA A 532 -25.00 -15.17 -40.13
C ALA A 532 -26.00 -15.40 -41.28
N PRO A 533 -25.70 -14.97 -42.52
CA PRO A 533 -26.59 -15.27 -43.66
C PRO A 533 -26.71 -16.77 -43.77
N GLY A 534 -27.96 -17.25 -43.61
CA GLY A 534 -28.29 -18.65 -43.83
C GLY A 534 -27.90 -18.99 -45.25
N GLY A 535 -26.84 -19.77 -45.40
CA GLY A 535 -26.56 -20.44 -46.66
C GLY A 535 -27.56 -21.56 -46.85
N ASP A 536 -28.57 -21.32 -47.65
CA ASP A 536 -29.27 -22.39 -48.33
C ASP A 536 -28.23 -23.18 -49.16
N MET A 537 -27.89 -24.34 -48.70
CA MET A 537 -27.29 -25.36 -49.54
C MET A 537 -28.37 -26.43 -49.77
N ASP A 538 -29.19 -26.20 -50.81
CA ASP A 538 -29.75 -27.28 -51.56
C ASP A 538 -28.61 -28.10 -52.18
N PHE A 539 -28.49 -29.35 -51.74
CA PHE A 539 -28.18 -30.53 -52.57
C PHE A 539 -28.33 -31.78 -51.73
#